data_0385003d12bfb1455134d3c08467ab32
#
_entry.id   0385003d12bfb1455134d3c08467ab32
#
_cell.length_a   1.000
_cell.length_b   1.000
_cell.length_c   1.000
_cell.angle_alpha   90.00
_cell.angle_beta   90.00
_cell.angle_gamma   90.00
#
_symmetry.space_group_name_H-M   'P 1'
#
loop_
_entity.id
_entity.type
_entity.pdbx_description
1 polymer ?
#
loop_
_entity_poly.entity_id
_entity_poly.type
_entity_poly.pdbx_seq_one_letter_code
_entity_poly.pdbx_strand_id
1 'polypeptide(L)'
;MSLTKSIIKARIEEEMLVTYGEDFTDDTNLFEAGIMDSFGYVQLVGFLQDTFSIEFSDDVILTNVMVSLGRMIEAVEAQMQLAQVS
;
A
#
# COMPACT_ATOMS: atom_id res chain seq x y z
N MET A 1 -2.83 8.04 15.64
CA MET A 1 -3.50 7.45 14.48
C MET A 1 -2.88 8.02 13.22
N SER A 2 -2.56 7.18 12.25
CA SER A 2 -1.86 7.62 11.06
C SER A 2 -2.84 7.96 9.95
N LEU A 3 -2.73 9.17 9.41
CA LEU A 3 -3.51 9.57 8.24
C LEU A 3 -3.12 8.72 7.03
N THR A 4 -1.85 8.36 6.93
CA THR A 4 -1.34 7.47 5.88
C THR A 4 -2.10 6.16 5.89
N LYS A 5 -2.23 5.54 7.07
CA LYS A 5 -2.96 4.28 7.22
C LYS A 5 -4.42 4.43 6.78
N SER A 6 -5.07 5.51 7.21
CA SER A 6 -6.48 5.73 6.89
C SER A 6 -6.71 5.84 5.39
N ILE A 7 -5.85 6.55 4.69
CA ILE A 7 -5.95 6.74 3.25
C ILE A 7 -5.74 5.43 2.50
N ILE A 8 -4.68 4.70 2.85
CA ILE A 8 -4.37 3.45 2.17
C ILE A 8 -5.42 2.38 2.45
N LYS A 9 -5.83 2.28 3.71
CA LYS A 9 -6.85 1.32 4.12
C LYS A 9 -8.16 1.55 3.35
N ALA A 10 -8.60 2.81 3.28
CA ALA A 10 -9.83 3.15 2.58
C ALA A 10 -9.75 2.79 1.10
N ARG A 11 -8.57 3.00 0.49
CA ARG A 11 -8.38 2.68 -0.92
C ARG A 11 -8.46 1.18 -1.17
N ILE A 12 -7.86 0.38 -0.28
CA ILE A 12 -7.92 -1.08 -0.40
C ILE A 12 -9.37 -1.54 -0.27
N GLU A 13 -10.10 -1.01 0.70
CA GLU A 13 -11.50 -1.37 0.89
C GLU A 13 -12.34 -1.06 -0.34
N GLU A 14 -12.13 0.10 -0.92
CA GLU A 14 -12.90 0.56 -2.06
C GLU A 14 -12.56 -0.20 -3.34
N GLU A 15 -11.25 -0.37 -3.61
CA GLU A 15 -10.80 -1.04 -4.84
C GLU A 15 -11.05 -2.53 -4.83
N MET A 16 -10.87 -3.17 -3.68
CA MET A 16 -10.93 -4.63 -3.57
C MET A 16 -12.28 -5.12 -3.02
N LEU A 17 -13.16 -4.20 -2.64
CA LEU A 17 -14.49 -4.51 -2.08
C LEU A 17 -14.39 -5.42 -0.87
N VAL A 18 -13.50 -5.05 0.06
CA VAL A 18 -13.26 -5.81 1.29
C VAL A 18 -13.37 -4.88 2.50
N THR A 19 -13.47 -5.46 3.68
CA THR A 19 -13.62 -4.71 4.92
C THR A 19 -12.46 -4.99 5.87
N TYR A 20 -11.81 -3.91 6.29
CA TYR A 20 -10.71 -4.02 7.25
C TYR A 20 -11.23 -4.60 8.57
N GLY A 21 -10.48 -5.55 9.12
CA GLY A 21 -10.86 -6.22 10.35
C GLY A 21 -11.65 -7.50 10.14
N GLU A 22 -12.40 -7.58 9.03
CA GLU A 22 -13.16 -8.78 8.67
C GLU A 22 -12.43 -9.59 7.61
N ASP A 23 -12.02 -8.92 6.54
CA ASP A 23 -11.39 -9.59 5.40
C ASP A 23 -9.89 -9.53 5.42
N PHE A 24 -9.33 -8.49 6.03
CA PHE A 24 -7.87 -8.33 6.12
C PHE A 24 -7.50 -7.45 7.31
N THR A 25 -6.24 -7.57 7.72
CA THR A 25 -5.66 -6.74 8.78
C THR A 25 -4.35 -6.14 8.28
N ASP A 26 -3.62 -5.43 9.15
CA ASP A 26 -2.34 -4.83 8.80
C ASP A 26 -1.34 -5.85 8.27
N ASP A 27 -1.40 -7.08 8.78
CA ASP A 27 -0.41 -8.12 8.47
C ASP A 27 -0.83 -9.08 7.37
N THR A 28 -2.05 -8.98 6.88
CA THR A 28 -2.56 -9.90 5.87
C THR A 28 -1.81 -9.74 4.55
N ASN A 29 -1.26 -10.84 4.03
CA ASN A 29 -0.69 -10.84 2.68
C ASN A 29 -1.85 -10.84 1.69
N LEU A 30 -2.07 -9.72 1.03
CA LEU A 30 -3.23 -9.52 0.17
C LEU A 30 -3.22 -10.41 -1.07
N PHE A 31 -2.03 -10.77 -1.56
CA PHE A 31 -1.91 -11.71 -2.68
C PHE A 31 -2.31 -13.12 -2.25
N GLU A 32 -1.78 -13.58 -1.12
CA GLU A 32 -2.07 -14.93 -0.63
C GLU A 32 -3.53 -15.08 -0.22
N ALA A 33 -4.12 -14.01 0.28
CA ALA A 33 -5.52 -14.01 0.68
C ALA A 33 -6.47 -13.96 -0.53
N GLY A 34 -5.93 -13.77 -1.73
CA GLY A 34 -6.75 -13.67 -2.94
C GLY A 34 -7.47 -12.34 -3.07
N ILE A 35 -7.10 -11.35 -2.29
CA ILE A 35 -7.72 -10.03 -2.31
C ILE A 35 -7.15 -9.17 -3.42
N MET A 36 -5.86 -9.30 -3.70
CA MET A 36 -5.16 -8.45 -4.67
C MET A 36 -4.41 -9.31 -5.68
N ASP A 37 -4.49 -8.93 -6.96
CA ASP A 37 -3.70 -9.55 -8.02
C ASP A 37 -2.66 -8.55 -8.53
N SER A 38 -1.86 -8.95 -9.53
CA SER A 38 -0.80 -8.11 -10.07
C SER A 38 -1.33 -6.81 -10.64
N PHE A 39 -2.47 -6.84 -11.28
CA PHE A 39 -3.07 -5.65 -11.87
C PHE A 39 -3.49 -4.67 -10.79
N GLY A 40 -4.19 -5.16 -9.76
CA GLY A 40 -4.61 -4.34 -8.63
C GLY A 40 -3.41 -3.77 -7.88
N TYR A 41 -2.35 -4.55 -7.76
CA TYR A 41 -1.12 -4.11 -7.11
C TYR A 41 -0.51 -2.92 -7.83
N VAL A 42 -0.39 -3.01 -9.17
CA VAL A 42 0.17 -1.91 -9.97
C VAL A 42 -0.68 -0.66 -9.85
N GLN A 43 -2.00 -0.81 -9.88
CA GLN A 43 -2.90 0.32 -9.72
C GLN A 43 -2.77 0.97 -8.34
N LEU A 44 -2.65 0.15 -7.30
CA LEU A 44 -2.51 0.66 -5.96
C LEU A 44 -1.18 1.39 -5.78
N VAL A 45 -0.10 0.85 -6.34
CA VAL A 45 1.20 1.52 -6.32
C VAL A 45 1.11 2.90 -6.97
N GLY A 46 0.45 2.98 -8.14
CA GLY A 46 0.24 4.25 -8.81
C GLY A 46 -0.53 5.24 -7.96
N PHE A 47 -1.57 4.76 -7.27
CA PHE A 47 -2.35 5.58 -6.36
C PHE A 47 -1.49 6.14 -5.23
N LEU A 48 -0.65 5.29 -4.65
CA LEU A 48 0.22 5.72 -3.54
C LEU A 48 1.21 6.79 -3.99
N GLN A 49 1.81 6.60 -5.15
CA GLN A 49 2.77 7.57 -5.69
C GLN A 49 2.11 8.92 -5.96
N ASP A 50 0.93 8.90 -6.54
CA ASP A 50 0.21 10.13 -6.85
C ASP A 50 -0.28 10.83 -5.59
N THR A 51 -0.88 10.07 -4.67
CA THR A 51 -1.51 10.63 -3.48
C THR A 51 -0.49 11.26 -2.54
N PHE A 52 0.65 10.60 -2.37
CA PHE A 52 1.66 11.05 -1.42
C PHE A 52 2.83 11.78 -2.08
N SER A 53 2.77 11.98 -3.39
CA SER A 53 3.83 12.66 -4.17
C SER A 53 5.19 12.02 -3.93
N ILE A 54 5.24 10.70 -4.02
CA ILE A 54 6.45 9.91 -3.81
C ILE A 54 6.69 9.01 -5.02
N GLU A 55 7.86 8.35 -5.03
CA GLU A 55 8.21 7.42 -6.09
C GLU A 55 8.94 6.24 -5.49
N PHE A 56 8.46 5.04 -5.81
CA PHE A 56 9.10 3.80 -5.37
C PHE A 56 10.11 3.34 -6.40
N SER A 57 11.21 2.76 -5.95
CA SER A 57 12.17 2.14 -6.87
C SER A 57 11.55 0.88 -7.49
N ASP A 58 12.07 0.51 -8.67
CA ASP A 58 11.61 -0.71 -9.33
C ASP A 58 11.83 -1.94 -8.45
N ASP A 59 12.92 -1.98 -7.69
CA ASP A 59 13.20 -3.08 -6.79
C ASP A 59 12.09 -3.26 -5.76
N VAL A 60 11.64 -2.16 -5.17
CA VAL A 60 10.57 -2.22 -4.16
C VAL A 60 9.28 -2.74 -4.77
N ILE A 61 8.95 -2.26 -5.97
CA ILE A 61 7.73 -2.68 -6.64
C ILE A 61 7.79 -4.15 -7.04
N LEU A 62 8.90 -4.57 -7.67
CA LEU A 62 9.03 -5.91 -8.25
C LEU A 62 9.27 -7.02 -7.23
N THR A 63 9.79 -6.69 -6.05
CA THR A 63 10.02 -7.70 -5.01
C THR A 63 8.81 -7.98 -4.14
N ASN A 64 7.68 -7.36 -4.46
CA ASN A 64 6.41 -7.56 -3.75
C ASN A 64 6.54 -7.28 -2.25
N VAL A 65 7.33 -6.27 -1.89
CA VAL A 65 7.50 -5.91 -0.49
C VAL A 65 6.20 -5.36 0.10
N MET A 66 5.43 -4.66 -0.74
CA MET A 66 4.19 -3.99 -0.30
C MET A 66 2.97 -4.89 -0.47
N VAL A 67 3.02 -6.09 0.12
CA VAL A 67 1.92 -7.06 -0.02
C VAL A 67 0.87 -6.96 1.07
N SER A 68 1.11 -6.15 2.09
CA SER A 68 0.15 -5.94 3.18
C SER A 68 -0.01 -4.46 3.47
N LEU A 69 -1.10 -4.12 4.16
CA LEU A 69 -1.34 -2.72 4.56
C LEU A 69 -0.16 -2.18 5.36
N GLY A 70 0.34 -2.95 6.32
CA GLY A 70 1.46 -2.51 7.13
C GLY A 70 2.72 -2.25 6.32
N ARG A 71 3.00 -3.09 5.35
CA ARG A 71 4.17 -2.90 4.47
C ARG A 71 4.02 -1.68 3.58
N MET A 72 2.80 -1.43 3.10
CA MET A 72 2.53 -0.24 2.30
C MET A 72 2.75 1.03 3.10
N ILE A 73 2.28 1.04 4.36
CA ILE A 73 2.48 2.18 5.24
C ILE A 73 3.96 2.44 5.46
N GLU A 74 4.73 1.40 5.76
CA GLU A 74 6.17 1.53 5.98
C GLU A 74 6.87 2.08 4.74
N ALA A 75 6.52 1.58 3.57
CA ALA A 75 7.14 2.00 2.32
C ALA A 75 6.83 3.46 2.01
N VAL A 76 5.57 3.86 2.19
CA VAL A 76 5.15 5.24 1.94
C VAL A 76 5.85 6.19 2.90
N GLU A 77 5.87 5.86 4.18
CA GLU A 77 6.47 6.73 5.19
C GLU A 77 7.98 6.85 5.00
N ALA A 78 8.64 5.78 4.58
CA ALA A 78 10.06 5.82 4.28
C ALA A 78 10.36 6.79 3.14
N GLN A 79 9.56 6.75 2.07
CA GLN A 79 9.74 7.65 0.94
C GLN A 79 9.43 9.10 1.30
N MET A 80 8.41 9.31 2.13
CA MET A 80 8.07 10.66 2.59
C MET A 80 9.21 11.27 3.41
N GLN A 81 9.86 10.46 4.26
CA GLN A 81 11.00 10.91 5.02
C GLN A 81 12.18 11.29 4.14
N LEU A 82 12.45 10.47 3.12
CA LEU A 82 13.54 10.76 2.19
C LEU A 82 13.30 12.07 1.44
N ALA A 83 12.05 12.33 1.07
CA ALA A 83 11.70 13.57 0.39
C ALA A 83 11.90 14.79 1.28
N GLN A 84 11.70 14.65 2.58
CA GLN A 84 11.88 15.75 3.52
C GLN A 84 13.34 16.06 3.81
N VAL A 85 14.20 15.06 3.70
CA VAL A 85 15.63 15.21 4.02
C VAL A 85 16.40 15.85 2.87
N SER A 86 15.93 15.71 1.65
CA SER A 86 16.63 16.23 0.46
C SER A 86 16.56 17.74 0.27
#